data_e1e32322534e3c5243f3560d8d69b38a
#
_entry.id   e1e32322534e3c5243f3560d8d69b38a
#
_cell.length_a   1.000
_cell.length_b   1.000
_cell.length_c   1.000
_cell.angle_alpha   90.00
_cell.angle_beta   90.00
_cell.angle_gamma   90.00
#
_symmetry.space_group_name_H-M   'P 1'
#
loop_
_entity.id
_entity.type
_entity.pdbx_description
1 polymer ?
#
loop_
_entity_poly.entity_id
_entity_poly.type
_entity_poly.pdbx_seq_one_letter_code
_entity_poly.pdbx_strand_id
1 'polypeptide(L)'
;MLEGWVGRGESVHLEFGILYHGALERFDRLRYDGASHDEALYTVIRETLIATWREGRPWRAAKDLNPDDKASLKCRENLIRTIVWYADKFRNDPAATKVTADGPMVELHFLFEIDKIYSLCGYLDRIVTFQDQPFVMDRKSTTSTLGSYYFDQYDPDNQMSLYTVASQVAFKTPVKGVIVDAAQIAVGFSRFVRSFVFKTPDQIDEWMRDLGYWLHQAEYFVEKNYWPQNDKSCHKYGGCVFRGICSKSPSVRDKFLESSFERRLWNPLIIR
;
A
#
# COMPACT_ATOMS: atom_id res chain seq x y z
N MET A 1 8.45 -6.15 -15.27
CA MET A 1 8.50 -6.81 -13.95
C MET A 1 8.93 -8.27 -14.01
N LEU A 2 8.53 -9.04 -15.00
CA LEU A 2 8.97 -10.45 -15.13
C LEU A 2 10.50 -10.59 -15.15
N GLU A 3 11.21 -9.62 -15.72
CA GLU A 3 12.68 -9.60 -15.74
C GLU A 3 13.31 -8.90 -14.52
N GLY A 4 12.49 -8.39 -13.62
CA GLY A 4 12.94 -7.72 -12.39
C GLY A 4 13.55 -6.34 -12.57
N TRP A 5 13.36 -5.68 -13.72
CA TRP A 5 13.83 -4.31 -13.90
C TRP A 5 13.07 -3.33 -13.01
N VAL A 6 13.81 -2.56 -12.21
CA VAL A 6 13.29 -1.49 -11.34
C VAL A 6 14.10 -0.21 -11.54
N GLY A 7 13.45 0.94 -11.41
CA GLY A 7 14.17 2.22 -11.44
C GLY A 7 15.18 2.32 -10.30
N ARG A 8 16.33 2.93 -10.57
CA ARG A 8 17.30 3.25 -9.51
C ARG A 8 16.73 4.32 -8.59
N GLY A 9 16.74 4.05 -7.32
CA GLY A 9 16.17 4.91 -6.28
C GLY A 9 14.74 4.49 -5.88
N GLU A 10 14.36 4.90 -4.68
CA GLU A 10 13.04 4.58 -4.12
C GLU A 10 12.06 5.72 -4.37
N SER A 11 10.81 5.36 -4.65
CA SER A 11 9.73 6.34 -4.73
C SER A 11 9.47 6.94 -3.35
N VAL A 12 9.57 8.26 -3.24
CA VAL A 12 9.26 9.01 -2.01
C VAL A 12 7.87 8.69 -1.49
N HIS A 13 6.91 8.49 -2.40
CA HIS A 13 5.53 8.14 -2.02
C HIS A 13 5.45 6.76 -1.41
N LEU A 14 6.19 5.79 -1.96
CA LEU A 14 6.27 4.43 -1.45
C LEU A 14 6.99 4.40 -0.09
N GLU A 15 8.15 5.05 0.00
CA GLU A 15 8.95 5.10 1.22
C GLU A 15 8.20 5.75 2.38
N PHE A 16 7.53 6.88 2.13
CA PHE A 16 6.68 7.51 3.14
C PHE A 16 5.53 6.58 3.57
N GLY A 17 4.92 5.87 2.61
CA GLY A 17 3.88 4.88 2.89
C GLY A 17 4.39 3.78 3.82
N ILE A 18 5.53 3.17 3.50
CA ILE A 18 6.17 2.12 4.31
C ILE A 18 6.43 2.61 5.75
N LEU A 19 7.00 3.80 5.90
CA LEU A 19 7.28 4.39 7.22
C LEU A 19 5.99 4.66 8.00
N TYR A 20 4.95 5.16 7.34
CA TYR A 20 3.66 5.46 7.95
C TYR A 20 2.94 4.18 8.39
N HIS A 21 2.85 3.16 7.52
CA HIS A 21 2.24 1.88 7.82
C HIS A 21 2.97 1.16 8.94
N GLY A 22 4.30 1.06 8.87
CA GLY A 22 5.11 0.41 9.91
C GLY A 22 4.97 1.09 11.27
N ALA A 23 4.86 2.43 11.31
CA ALA A 23 4.63 3.16 12.55
C ALA A 23 3.26 2.82 13.17
N LEU A 24 2.20 2.77 12.35
CA LEU A 24 0.85 2.46 12.83
C LEU A 24 0.67 0.98 13.18
N GLU A 25 1.32 0.06 12.43
CA GLU A 25 1.41 -1.35 12.81
C GLU A 25 2.05 -1.50 14.20
N ARG A 26 3.21 -0.87 14.38
CA ARG A 26 3.92 -0.90 15.67
C ARG A 26 3.07 -0.35 16.81
N PHE A 27 2.32 0.71 16.55
CA PHE A 27 1.37 1.28 17.51
C PHE A 27 0.28 0.26 17.86
N ASP A 28 -0.36 -0.38 16.89
CA ASP A 28 -1.41 -1.38 17.11
C ASP A 28 -0.88 -2.57 17.94
N ARG A 29 0.34 -3.05 17.66
CA ARG A 29 0.98 -4.15 18.43
C ARG A 29 1.27 -3.75 19.87
N LEU A 30 1.86 -2.57 20.10
CA LEU A 30 2.12 -2.07 21.45
C LEU A 30 0.83 -1.93 22.27
N ARG A 31 -0.25 -1.44 21.65
CA ARG A 31 -1.56 -1.36 22.28
C ARG A 31 -2.11 -2.74 22.65
N TYR A 32 -1.92 -3.73 21.80
CA TYR A 32 -2.28 -5.11 22.09
C TYR A 32 -1.46 -5.68 23.27
N ASP A 33 -0.17 -5.40 23.31
CA ASP A 33 0.75 -5.83 24.38
C ASP A 33 0.50 -5.13 25.72
N GLY A 34 -0.50 -4.25 25.80
CA GLY A 34 -0.95 -3.60 27.02
C GLY A 34 -0.34 -2.23 27.32
N ALA A 35 0.49 -1.68 26.41
CA ALA A 35 0.97 -0.32 26.56
C ALA A 35 -0.19 0.68 26.54
N SER A 36 -0.15 1.72 27.34
CA SER A 36 -1.10 2.82 27.27
C SER A 36 -1.01 3.52 25.92
N HIS A 37 -2.05 4.30 25.56
CA HIS A 37 -2.04 5.04 24.29
C HIS A 37 -0.81 5.95 24.16
N ASP A 38 -0.49 6.67 25.23
CA ASP A 38 0.58 7.65 25.22
C ASP A 38 1.97 6.99 25.24
N GLU A 39 2.15 5.87 25.95
CA GLU A 39 3.38 5.07 25.90
C GLU A 39 3.62 4.46 24.51
N ALA A 40 2.58 3.91 23.89
CA ALA A 40 2.66 3.38 22.53
C ALA A 40 3.02 4.48 21.52
N LEU A 41 2.35 5.64 21.60
CA LEU A 41 2.62 6.79 20.75
C LEU A 41 4.04 7.32 20.92
N TYR A 42 4.50 7.51 22.17
CA TYR A 42 5.85 7.94 22.48
C TYR A 42 6.90 6.99 21.87
N THR A 43 6.70 5.68 22.07
CA THR A 43 7.60 4.65 21.55
C THR A 43 7.67 4.71 20.03
N VAL A 44 6.54 4.76 19.35
CA VAL A 44 6.46 4.79 17.89
C VAL A 44 7.10 6.05 17.31
N ILE A 45 6.86 7.22 17.93
CA ILE A 45 7.47 8.46 17.49
C ILE A 45 9.00 8.40 17.64
N ARG A 46 9.50 7.90 18.77
CA ARG A 46 10.93 7.73 19.00
C ARG A 46 11.55 6.77 17.97
N GLU A 47 10.94 5.61 17.73
CA GLU A 47 11.40 4.63 16.74
C GLU A 47 11.40 5.25 15.32
N THR A 48 10.33 5.98 14.94
CA THR A 48 10.23 6.66 13.65
C THR A 48 11.30 7.76 13.49
N LEU A 49 11.56 8.54 14.53
CA LEU A 49 12.60 9.55 14.53
C LEU A 49 14.00 8.94 14.31
N ILE A 50 14.26 7.77 14.90
CA ILE A 50 15.52 7.02 14.71
C ILE A 50 15.58 6.46 13.29
N ALA A 51 14.56 5.80 12.81
CA ALA A 51 14.49 5.19 11.47
C ALA A 51 14.61 6.23 10.33
N THR A 52 14.20 7.47 10.61
CA THR A 52 14.31 8.60 9.68
C THR A 52 15.54 9.48 9.93
N TRP A 53 16.54 9.01 10.67
CA TRP A 53 17.84 9.64 10.81
C TRP A 53 18.88 8.77 10.12
N ARG A 54 19.35 9.20 8.94
CA ARG A 54 20.20 8.39 8.06
C ARG A 54 21.46 9.17 7.68
N GLU A 55 22.60 8.52 7.74
CA GLU A 55 23.88 9.13 7.36
C GLU A 55 24.16 10.49 8.07
N GLY A 56 23.80 10.57 9.36
CA GLY A 56 24.02 11.78 10.17
C GLY A 56 23.05 12.93 9.92
N ARG A 57 22.00 12.74 9.14
CA ARG A 57 21.01 13.78 8.82
C ARG A 57 19.55 13.23 8.82
N PRO A 58 18.57 14.10 9.01
CA PRO A 58 17.17 13.71 8.91
C PRO A 58 16.79 13.36 7.47
N TRP A 59 16.06 12.27 7.28
CA TRP A 59 15.47 11.93 6.00
C TRP A 59 14.49 13.02 5.55
N ARG A 60 14.71 13.58 4.35
CA ARG A 60 13.83 14.57 3.73
C ARG A 60 13.33 15.66 4.69
N ALA A 61 14.23 16.35 5.37
CA ALA A 61 13.84 17.47 6.22
C ALA A 61 13.12 18.56 5.39
N ALA A 62 11.99 19.07 5.87
CA ALA A 62 11.15 20.03 5.14
C ALA A 62 11.92 21.27 4.66
N LYS A 63 12.87 21.76 5.48
CA LYS A 63 13.71 22.92 5.15
C LYS A 63 14.60 22.73 3.92
N ASP A 64 14.89 21.47 3.54
CA ASP A 64 15.78 21.11 2.44
C ASP A 64 15.03 20.80 1.14
N LEU A 65 13.69 20.93 1.14
CA LEU A 65 12.83 20.56 0.03
C LEU A 65 12.23 21.78 -0.66
N ASN A 66 11.97 21.65 -1.96
CA ASN A 66 11.28 22.69 -2.72
C ASN A 66 9.80 22.73 -2.30
N PRO A 67 9.28 23.84 -1.72
CA PRO A 67 7.89 23.94 -1.26
C PRO A 67 6.86 23.89 -2.40
N ASP A 68 7.24 24.19 -3.64
CA ASP A 68 6.35 24.16 -4.81
C ASP A 68 6.14 22.72 -5.34
N ASP A 69 6.97 21.78 -4.93
CA ASP A 69 6.81 20.36 -5.28
C ASP A 69 5.90 19.64 -4.27
N LYS A 70 4.78 19.09 -4.75
CA LYS A 70 3.87 18.30 -3.91
C LYS A 70 4.54 17.10 -3.23
N ALA A 71 5.60 16.55 -3.83
CA ALA A 71 6.38 15.48 -3.21
C ALA A 71 7.13 15.95 -1.94
N SER A 72 7.34 17.25 -1.77
CA SER A 72 7.92 17.86 -0.57
C SER A 72 7.04 17.71 0.66
N LEU A 73 5.73 17.53 0.48
CA LEU A 73 4.81 17.21 1.58
C LEU A 73 5.11 15.84 2.20
N LYS A 74 5.76 14.93 1.49
CA LYS A 74 6.25 13.65 1.97
C LYS A 74 7.62 13.82 2.63
N CYS A 75 7.67 14.52 3.74
CA CYS A 75 8.86 14.81 4.54
C CYS A 75 8.74 14.23 5.95
N ARG A 76 9.87 14.22 6.67
CA ARG A 76 9.98 13.67 8.03
C ARG A 76 9.02 14.34 9.01
N GLU A 77 8.94 15.66 8.99
CA GLU A 77 8.10 16.45 9.90
C GLU A 77 6.61 16.14 9.69
N ASN A 78 6.20 16.04 8.42
CA ASN A 78 4.82 15.69 8.08
C ASN A 78 4.50 14.23 8.39
N LEU A 79 5.47 13.32 8.29
CA LEU A 79 5.31 11.93 8.72
C LEU A 79 4.99 11.88 10.22
N ILE A 80 5.83 12.50 11.05
CA ILE A 80 5.63 12.55 12.52
C ILE A 80 4.28 13.19 12.86
N ARG A 81 3.99 14.36 12.27
CA ARG A 81 2.70 15.03 12.47
C ARG A 81 1.52 14.12 12.12
N THR A 82 1.61 13.42 10.99
CA THR A 82 0.50 12.56 10.52
C THR A 82 0.29 11.38 11.47
N ILE A 83 1.36 10.77 11.99
CA ILE A 83 1.26 9.68 12.98
C ILE A 83 0.61 10.18 14.27
N VAL A 84 1.10 11.30 14.82
CA VAL A 84 0.57 11.89 16.06
C VAL A 84 -0.91 12.23 15.93
N TRP A 85 -1.27 12.92 14.86
CA TRP A 85 -2.65 13.36 14.65
C TRP A 85 -3.59 12.19 14.31
N TYR A 86 -3.08 11.15 13.64
CA TYR A 86 -3.85 9.93 13.44
C TYR A 86 -4.15 9.22 14.76
N ALA A 87 -3.14 9.01 15.60
CA ALA A 87 -3.30 8.38 16.89
C ALA A 87 -4.26 9.16 17.80
N ASP A 88 -4.15 10.49 17.82
CA ASP A 88 -5.05 11.35 18.61
C ASP A 88 -6.49 11.31 18.08
N LYS A 89 -6.67 11.47 16.76
CA LYS A 89 -7.98 11.40 16.08
C LYS A 89 -8.71 10.09 16.38
N PHE A 90 -7.98 8.98 16.40
CA PHE A 90 -8.51 7.63 16.56
C PHE A 90 -8.19 7.02 17.94
N ARG A 91 -8.01 7.86 18.96
CA ARG A 91 -7.80 7.41 20.36
C ARG A 91 -8.91 6.48 20.84
N ASN A 92 -10.14 6.74 20.46
CA ASN A 92 -11.33 5.93 20.72
C ASN A 92 -11.94 5.44 19.40
N ASP A 93 -11.11 4.77 18.59
CA ASP A 93 -11.53 4.30 17.26
C ASP A 93 -12.65 3.26 17.37
N PRO A 94 -13.85 3.50 16.78
CA PRO A 94 -14.90 2.50 16.74
C PRO A 94 -14.54 1.27 15.88
N ALA A 95 -13.52 1.37 15.02
CA ALA A 95 -12.97 0.26 14.25
C ALA A 95 -11.79 -0.38 15.02
N ALA A 96 -12.12 -1.22 15.98
CA ALA A 96 -11.12 -1.90 16.82
C ALA A 96 -10.40 -2.99 16.04
N THR A 97 -9.06 -3.07 16.17
CA THR A 97 -8.28 -4.17 15.59
C THR A 97 -8.78 -5.51 16.13
N LYS A 98 -9.09 -6.43 15.22
CA LYS A 98 -9.53 -7.77 15.60
C LYS A 98 -8.35 -8.54 16.21
N VAL A 99 -8.62 -9.23 17.30
CA VAL A 99 -7.65 -10.05 18.04
C VAL A 99 -8.05 -11.51 17.92
N THR A 100 -7.08 -12.38 17.70
CA THR A 100 -7.21 -13.84 17.71
C THR A 100 -6.31 -14.43 18.80
N ALA A 101 -6.32 -15.76 18.93
CA ALA A 101 -5.40 -16.45 19.84
C ALA A 101 -3.91 -16.23 19.48
N ASP A 102 -3.62 -15.96 18.20
CA ASP A 102 -2.27 -15.72 17.70
C ASP A 102 -1.83 -14.25 17.79
N GLY A 103 -2.72 -13.36 18.23
CA GLY A 103 -2.44 -11.94 18.41
C GLY A 103 -3.33 -11.00 17.60
N PRO A 104 -2.94 -9.72 17.49
CA PRO A 104 -3.69 -8.72 16.73
C PRO A 104 -3.56 -8.97 15.23
N MET A 105 -4.66 -8.86 14.52
CA MET A 105 -4.70 -9.06 13.06
C MET A 105 -4.19 -7.80 12.33
N VAL A 106 -2.87 -7.61 12.31
CA VAL A 106 -2.16 -6.51 11.64
C VAL A 106 -1.00 -7.03 10.80
N GLU A 107 -0.73 -6.41 9.65
CA GLU A 107 0.31 -6.81 8.67
C GLU A 107 0.26 -8.31 8.36
N LEU A 108 -0.92 -8.76 7.92
CA LEU A 108 -1.22 -10.15 7.70
C LEU A 108 -0.73 -10.59 6.33
N HIS A 109 0.38 -11.32 6.28
CA HIS A 109 0.85 -11.95 5.06
C HIS A 109 -0.10 -13.06 4.62
N PHE A 110 -0.44 -13.08 3.34
CA PHE A 110 -1.18 -14.18 2.73
C PHE A 110 -0.50 -14.71 1.48
N LEU A 111 -0.60 -16.00 1.31
CA LEU A 111 -0.24 -16.73 0.10
C LEU A 111 -1.23 -17.89 -0.04
N PHE A 112 -1.96 -17.97 -1.13
CA PHE A 112 -2.85 -19.10 -1.41
C PHE A 112 -2.94 -19.39 -2.91
N GLU A 113 -3.07 -20.65 -3.25
CA GLU A 113 -3.22 -21.11 -4.63
C GLU A 113 -4.64 -20.83 -5.13
N ILE A 114 -4.75 -20.35 -6.38
CA ILE A 114 -6.02 -20.21 -7.09
C ILE A 114 -6.21 -21.31 -8.11
N ASP A 115 -5.12 -21.90 -8.57
CA ASP A 115 -5.05 -23.10 -9.37
C ASP A 115 -3.69 -23.82 -9.17
N LYS A 116 -3.36 -24.80 -10.02
CA LYS A 116 -2.10 -25.56 -9.93
C LYS A 116 -0.85 -24.75 -10.30
N ILE A 117 -1.01 -23.59 -10.91
CA ILE A 117 0.07 -22.80 -11.52
C ILE A 117 0.22 -21.46 -10.81
N TYR A 118 -0.89 -20.85 -10.39
CA TYR A 118 -0.92 -19.49 -9.89
C TYR A 118 -1.29 -19.40 -8.42
N SER A 119 -0.60 -18.52 -7.74
CA SER A 119 -0.90 -18.16 -6.35
C SER A 119 -1.12 -16.64 -6.23
N LEU A 120 -2.00 -16.25 -5.34
CA LEU A 120 -2.18 -14.87 -4.90
C LEU A 120 -1.45 -14.66 -3.59
N CYS A 121 -0.72 -13.55 -3.49
CA CYS A 121 0.03 -13.19 -2.30
C CYS A 121 -0.03 -11.69 -2.03
N GLY A 122 0.20 -11.32 -0.79
CA GLY A 122 0.22 -9.93 -0.36
C GLY A 122 0.16 -9.78 1.15
N TYR A 123 -0.19 -8.56 1.57
CA TYR A 123 -0.39 -8.22 2.97
C TYR A 123 -1.72 -7.48 3.13
N LEU A 124 -2.45 -7.81 4.17
CA LEU A 124 -3.56 -6.99 4.66
C LEU A 124 -3.02 -6.11 5.79
N ASP A 125 -3.22 -4.81 5.72
CA ASP A 125 -2.74 -3.89 6.76
C ASP A 125 -3.31 -4.27 8.13
N ARG A 126 -4.63 -4.46 8.21
CA ARG A 126 -5.28 -5.02 9.40
C ARG A 126 -6.71 -5.49 9.14
N ILE A 127 -7.20 -6.39 9.99
CA ILE A 127 -8.64 -6.69 10.09
C ILE A 127 -9.18 -6.04 11.35
N VAL A 128 -10.30 -5.35 11.22
CA VAL A 128 -10.96 -4.61 12.29
C VAL A 128 -12.39 -5.10 12.50
N THR A 129 -12.93 -4.89 13.71
CA THR A 129 -14.37 -5.00 13.99
C THR A 129 -14.95 -3.60 14.04
N PHE A 130 -15.95 -3.33 13.21
CA PHE A 130 -16.70 -2.08 13.18
C PHE A 130 -18.18 -2.40 13.15
N GLN A 131 -18.95 -1.86 14.11
CA GLN A 131 -20.37 -2.18 14.31
C GLN A 131 -20.64 -3.71 14.33
N ASP A 132 -19.84 -4.43 15.10
CA ASP A 132 -19.90 -5.89 15.28
C ASP A 132 -19.66 -6.70 13.98
N GLN A 133 -19.18 -6.06 12.91
CA GLN A 133 -18.86 -6.72 11.66
C GLN A 133 -17.36 -6.63 11.36
N PRO A 134 -16.73 -7.70 10.83
CA PRO A 134 -15.34 -7.66 10.42
C PRO A 134 -15.17 -6.93 9.08
N PHE A 135 -14.13 -6.11 9.00
CA PHE A 135 -13.67 -5.43 7.80
C PHE A 135 -12.17 -5.58 7.63
N VAL A 136 -11.69 -5.66 6.40
CA VAL A 136 -10.30 -5.30 6.12
C VAL A 136 -10.19 -3.78 6.19
N MET A 137 -9.17 -3.25 6.84
CA MET A 137 -8.86 -1.83 6.80
C MET A 137 -7.51 -1.63 6.13
N ASP A 138 -7.53 -0.90 5.02
CA ASP A 138 -6.38 -0.59 4.18
C ASP A 138 -6.01 0.88 4.34
N ARG A 139 -4.80 1.13 4.85
CA ARG A 139 -4.30 2.47 5.12
C ARG A 139 -3.69 3.08 3.87
N LYS A 140 -4.02 4.32 3.58
CA LYS A 140 -3.48 5.06 2.43
C LYS A 140 -2.94 6.42 2.86
N SER A 141 -1.79 6.82 2.33
CA SER A 141 -1.26 8.16 2.53
C SER A 141 -1.16 8.90 1.20
N THR A 142 -1.77 10.08 1.11
CA THR A 142 -1.85 10.84 -0.13
C THR A 142 -1.62 12.34 0.09
N THR A 143 -1.19 13.04 -0.95
CA THR A 143 -1.19 14.50 -1.02
C THR A 143 -2.40 15.04 -1.78
N SER A 144 -3.25 14.15 -2.32
CA SER A 144 -4.50 14.52 -2.98
C SER A 144 -5.58 14.87 -1.97
N THR A 145 -6.49 15.74 -2.35
CA THR A 145 -7.66 16.08 -1.53
C THR A 145 -8.59 14.87 -1.39
N LEU A 146 -8.95 14.54 -0.16
CA LEU A 146 -9.89 13.46 0.13
C LEU A 146 -11.33 13.93 -0.09
N GLY A 147 -11.95 13.39 -1.13
CA GLY A 147 -13.34 13.60 -1.52
C GLY A 147 -13.83 12.38 -2.29
N SER A 148 -15.08 12.42 -2.81
CA SER A 148 -15.66 11.31 -3.60
C SER A 148 -14.72 10.88 -4.72
N TYR A 149 -14.23 11.81 -5.52
CA TYR A 149 -13.30 11.54 -6.62
C TYR A 149 -12.05 10.75 -6.21
N TYR A 150 -11.51 10.98 -5.00
CA TYR A 150 -10.40 10.19 -4.49
C TYR A 150 -10.81 8.77 -4.17
N PHE A 151 -11.99 8.57 -3.60
CA PHE A 151 -12.44 7.25 -3.17
C PHE A 151 -13.06 6.43 -4.29
N ASP A 152 -13.59 7.06 -5.35
CA ASP A 152 -14.18 6.38 -6.51
C ASP A 152 -13.18 5.44 -7.22
N GLN A 153 -11.87 5.69 -7.11
CA GLN A 153 -10.84 4.82 -7.68
C GLN A 153 -10.76 3.43 -7.04
N TYR A 154 -11.36 3.24 -5.86
CA TYR A 154 -11.34 1.96 -5.14
C TYR A 154 -12.55 1.08 -5.44
N ASP A 155 -13.50 1.56 -6.25
CA ASP A 155 -14.66 0.76 -6.66
C ASP A 155 -15.06 1.04 -8.12
N PRO A 156 -14.72 0.13 -9.06
CA PRO A 156 -14.06 -1.16 -8.87
C PRO A 156 -12.52 -1.05 -8.75
N ASP A 157 -11.93 -1.91 -7.92
CA ASP A 157 -10.48 -2.01 -7.77
C ASP A 157 -10.05 -3.45 -7.43
N ASN A 158 -8.97 -3.91 -8.05
CA ASN A 158 -8.46 -5.28 -7.87
C ASN A 158 -7.96 -5.55 -6.46
N GLN A 159 -7.36 -4.56 -5.78
CA GLN A 159 -6.86 -4.72 -4.42
C GLN A 159 -8.01 -4.94 -3.44
N MET A 160 -9.12 -4.22 -3.60
CA MET A 160 -10.28 -4.36 -2.73
C MET A 160 -10.95 -5.73 -2.88
N SER A 161 -11.05 -6.23 -4.11
CA SER A 161 -11.55 -7.59 -4.39
C SER A 161 -10.60 -8.66 -3.83
N LEU A 162 -9.30 -8.53 -4.07
CA LEU A 162 -8.27 -9.44 -3.53
C LEU A 162 -8.32 -9.51 -2.00
N TYR A 163 -8.44 -8.38 -1.32
CA TYR A 163 -8.48 -8.31 0.13
C TYR A 163 -9.73 -8.99 0.72
N THR A 164 -10.86 -8.85 0.03
CA THR A 164 -12.10 -9.56 0.39
C THR A 164 -11.92 -11.07 0.29
N VAL A 165 -11.31 -11.57 -0.79
CA VAL A 165 -11.03 -13.00 -0.97
C VAL A 165 -9.99 -13.49 0.03
N ALA A 166 -8.87 -12.78 0.17
CA ALA A 166 -7.77 -13.17 1.05
C ALA A 166 -8.19 -13.28 2.52
N SER A 167 -9.05 -12.36 3.00
CA SER A 167 -9.56 -12.41 4.37
C SER A 167 -10.35 -13.69 4.65
N GLN A 168 -11.11 -14.17 3.69
CA GLN A 168 -11.89 -15.39 3.80
C GLN A 168 -11.03 -16.65 3.63
N VAL A 169 -10.19 -16.68 2.58
CA VAL A 169 -9.43 -17.89 2.20
C VAL A 169 -8.26 -18.13 3.14
N ALA A 170 -7.41 -17.13 3.34
CA ALA A 170 -6.20 -17.27 4.13
C ALA A 170 -6.46 -17.18 5.65
N PHE A 171 -7.34 -16.28 6.08
CA PHE A 171 -7.55 -16.01 7.50
C PHE A 171 -8.88 -16.54 8.05
N LYS A 172 -9.68 -17.23 7.23
CA LYS A 172 -10.99 -17.77 7.62
C LYS A 172 -11.90 -16.72 8.27
N THR A 173 -11.75 -15.48 7.86
CA THR A 173 -12.51 -14.33 8.37
C THR A 173 -13.25 -13.68 7.21
N PRO A 174 -14.49 -14.11 6.90
CA PRO A 174 -15.30 -13.42 5.92
C PRO A 174 -15.60 -11.99 6.40
N VAL A 175 -15.26 -11.01 5.58
CA VAL A 175 -15.44 -9.59 5.91
C VAL A 175 -16.68 -9.02 5.23
N LYS A 176 -17.26 -8.00 5.85
CA LYS A 176 -18.38 -7.26 5.29
C LYS A 176 -17.95 -6.39 4.10
N GLY A 177 -16.70 -5.93 4.09
CA GLY A 177 -16.12 -5.09 3.06
C GLY A 177 -14.72 -4.64 3.44
N VAL A 178 -14.21 -3.66 2.70
CA VAL A 178 -12.92 -3.02 2.94
C VAL A 178 -13.14 -1.56 3.36
N ILE A 179 -12.47 -1.11 4.41
CA ILE A 179 -12.39 0.29 4.81
C ILE A 179 -11.10 0.86 4.24
N VAL A 180 -11.21 1.82 3.33
CA VAL A 180 -10.07 2.61 2.87
C VAL A 180 -9.84 3.75 3.86
N ASP A 181 -8.78 3.65 4.67
CA ASP A 181 -8.44 4.58 5.74
C ASP A 181 -7.37 5.56 5.25
N ALA A 182 -7.79 6.69 4.70
CA ALA A 182 -6.93 7.62 3.99
C ALA A 182 -6.45 8.79 4.85
N ALA A 183 -5.13 9.02 4.84
CA ALA A 183 -4.47 10.19 5.42
C ALA A 183 -4.04 11.15 4.31
N GLN A 184 -4.65 12.33 4.26
CA GLN A 184 -4.21 13.44 3.43
C GLN A 184 -3.10 14.21 4.13
N ILE A 185 -1.98 14.39 3.46
CA ILE A 185 -0.87 15.21 3.91
C ILE A 185 -0.90 16.53 3.13
N ALA A 186 -1.08 17.64 3.83
CA ALA A 186 -1.15 18.98 3.25
C ALA A 186 -0.23 19.95 3.99
N VAL A 187 -0.10 21.15 3.46
CA VAL A 187 0.64 22.24 4.11
C VAL A 187 -0.03 22.56 5.44
N GLY A 188 0.69 22.38 6.54
CA GLY A 188 0.24 22.73 7.88
C GLY A 188 -0.80 21.80 8.52
N PHE A 189 -1.36 20.82 7.80
CA PHE A 189 -2.35 19.90 8.37
C PHE A 189 -2.29 18.49 7.79
N SER A 190 -2.88 17.54 8.53
CA SER A 190 -3.23 16.21 8.05
C SER A 190 -4.73 15.98 8.28
N ARG A 191 -5.40 15.35 7.31
CA ARG A 191 -6.83 15.03 7.37
C ARG A 191 -7.02 13.54 7.17
N PHE A 192 -7.96 12.95 7.91
CA PHE A 192 -8.24 11.52 7.88
C PHE A 192 -9.69 11.30 7.51
N VAL A 193 -9.93 10.50 6.48
CA VAL A 193 -11.26 10.15 6.00
C VAL A 193 -11.28 8.66 5.68
N ARG A 194 -12.36 8.00 6.06
CA ARG A 194 -12.62 6.59 5.75
C ARG A 194 -13.73 6.46 4.74
N SER A 195 -13.57 5.57 3.79
CA SER A 195 -14.60 5.14 2.85
C SER A 195 -14.75 3.64 2.90
N PHE A 196 -15.94 3.15 2.57
CA PHE A 196 -16.26 1.74 2.61
C PHE A 196 -16.46 1.23 1.19
N VAL A 197 -15.85 0.10 0.88
CA VAL A 197 -16.00 -0.63 -0.37
C VAL A 197 -16.63 -1.98 -0.06
N PHE A 198 -17.76 -2.24 -0.66
CA PHE A 198 -18.50 -3.51 -0.49
C PHE A 198 -18.44 -4.30 -1.79
N LYS A 199 -18.32 -5.60 -1.69
CA LYS A 199 -18.38 -6.52 -2.83
C LYS A 199 -19.47 -7.57 -2.60
N THR A 200 -20.37 -7.71 -3.56
CA THR A 200 -21.31 -8.82 -3.57
C THR A 200 -20.61 -10.12 -3.98
N PRO A 201 -21.17 -11.29 -3.63
CA PRO A 201 -20.62 -12.57 -4.12
C PRO A 201 -20.47 -12.60 -5.65
N ASP A 202 -21.47 -12.13 -6.38
CA ASP A 202 -21.45 -12.10 -7.85
C ASP A 202 -20.32 -11.23 -8.42
N GLN A 203 -20.01 -10.09 -7.76
CA GLN A 203 -18.88 -9.24 -8.13
C GLN A 203 -17.53 -9.92 -7.86
N ILE A 204 -17.42 -10.71 -6.80
CA ILE A 204 -16.22 -11.51 -6.52
C ILE A 204 -16.07 -12.62 -7.56
N ASP A 205 -17.15 -13.31 -7.92
CA ASP A 205 -17.13 -14.34 -8.95
C ASP A 205 -16.76 -13.76 -10.33
N GLU A 206 -17.28 -12.58 -10.67
CA GLU A 206 -16.87 -11.85 -11.88
C GLU A 206 -15.39 -11.51 -11.85
N TRP A 207 -14.89 -10.93 -10.75
CA TRP A 207 -13.50 -10.60 -10.57
C TRP A 207 -12.57 -11.83 -10.70
N MET A 208 -12.97 -12.98 -10.17
CA MET A 208 -12.20 -14.23 -10.32
C MET A 208 -12.14 -14.70 -11.78
N ARG A 209 -13.23 -14.55 -12.55
CA ARG A 209 -13.23 -14.86 -14.00
C ARG A 209 -12.30 -13.90 -14.76
N ASP A 210 -12.38 -12.60 -14.45
CA ASP A 210 -11.52 -11.59 -15.07
C ASP A 210 -10.05 -11.84 -14.76
N LEU A 211 -9.72 -12.23 -13.51
CA LEU A 211 -8.38 -12.62 -13.12
C LEU A 211 -7.86 -13.77 -13.97
N GLY A 212 -8.66 -14.83 -14.15
CA GLY A 212 -8.33 -15.96 -15.02
C GLY A 212 -8.05 -15.52 -16.46
N TYR A 213 -8.89 -14.65 -17.01
CA TYR A 213 -8.68 -14.07 -18.34
C TYR A 213 -7.34 -13.33 -18.45
N TRP A 214 -7.01 -12.48 -17.48
CA TRP A 214 -5.75 -11.73 -17.49
C TRP A 214 -4.51 -12.61 -17.30
N LEU A 215 -4.61 -13.70 -16.54
CA LEU A 215 -3.54 -14.69 -16.41
C LEU A 215 -3.27 -15.39 -17.74
N HIS A 216 -4.31 -15.86 -18.45
CA HIS A 216 -4.14 -16.44 -19.78
C HIS A 216 -3.58 -15.45 -20.81
N GLN A 217 -3.97 -14.16 -20.72
CA GLN A 217 -3.34 -13.14 -21.57
C GLN A 217 -1.85 -12.96 -21.26
N ALA A 218 -1.47 -13.01 -19.99
CA ALA A 218 -0.07 -12.93 -19.59
C ALA A 218 0.74 -14.14 -20.12
N GLU A 219 0.19 -15.36 -20.04
CA GLU A 219 0.80 -16.57 -20.63
C GLU A 219 1.02 -16.41 -22.12
N TYR A 220 -0.01 -15.96 -22.84
CA TYR A 220 0.09 -15.70 -24.28
C TYR A 220 1.22 -14.71 -24.62
N PHE A 221 1.36 -13.62 -23.83
CA PHE A 221 2.43 -12.65 -24.07
C PHE A 221 3.82 -13.25 -23.79
N VAL A 222 3.94 -14.13 -22.80
CA VAL A 222 5.18 -14.88 -22.52
C VAL A 222 5.52 -15.81 -23.68
N GLU A 223 4.56 -16.61 -24.16
CA GLU A 223 4.77 -17.54 -25.30
C GLU A 223 5.20 -16.79 -26.57
N LYS A 224 4.63 -15.61 -26.82
CA LYS A 224 4.99 -14.80 -27.99
C LYS A 224 6.26 -13.97 -27.77
N ASN A 225 6.82 -13.97 -26.58
CA ASN A 225 7.92 -13.07 -26.17
C ASN A 225 7.66 -11.61 -26.59
N TYR A 226 6.42 -11.17 -26.42
CA TYR A 226 5.98 -9.84 -26.83
C TYR A 226 4.94 -9.26 -25.86
N TRP A 227 5.24 -8.07 -25.34
CA TRP A 227 4.38 -7.33 -24.41
C TRP A 227 3.91 -6.04 -25.07
N PRO A 228 2.61 -5.90 -25.37
CA PRO A 228 2.08 -4.66 -25.95
C PRO A 228 2.20 -3.50 -24.95
N GLN A 229 2.44 -2.31 -25.48
CA GLN A 229 2.46 -1.10 -24.67
C GLN A 229 1.05 -0.76 -24.18
N ASN A 230 0.94 -0.39 -22.88
CA ASN A 230 -0.28 0.14 -22.30
C ASN A 230 -0.12 1.66 -22.04
N ASP A 231 -0.46 2.48 -23.02
CA ASP A 231 -0.31 3.93 -22.98
C ASP A 231 -1.22 4.61 -21.92
N LYS A 232 -2.34 3.99 -21.58
CA LYS A 232 -3.31 4.52 -20.61
C LYS A 232 -2.76 4.58 -19.20
N SER A 233 -1.71 3.82 -18.89
CA SER A 233 -1.07 3.79 -17.57
C SER A 233 0.17 4.68 -17.47
N CYS A 234 0.62 5.30 -18.57
CA CYS A 234 1.87 6.07 -18.60
C CYS A 234 1.88 7.30 -17.67
N HIS A 235 0.73 7.83 -17.33
CA HIS A 235 0.58 9.04 -16.52
C HIS A 235 0.01 8.79 -15.11
N LYS A 236 -0.33 7.53 -14.77
CA LYS A 236 -0.85 7.19 -13.46
C LYS A 236 0.25 7.25 -12.39
N TYR A 237 -0.12 7.55 -11.15
CA TYR A 237 0.76 7.53 -9.97
C TYR A 237 2.04 8.40 -10.09
N GLY A 238 1.94 9.57 -10.72
CA GLY A 238 3.09 10.46 -10.94
C GLY A 238 3.92 10.12 -12.17
N GLY A 239 3.50 9.12 -12.96
CA GLY A 239 4.15 8.71 -14.20
C GLY A 239 4.84 7.35 -14.10
N CYS A 240 4.76 6.60 -15.19
CA CYS A 240 5.44 5.32 -15.32
C CYS A 240 6.96 5.53 -15.44
N VAL A 241 7.75 4.89 -14.59
CA VAL A 241 9.22 4.98 -14.63
C VAL A 241 9.81 4.50 -15.95
N PHE A 242 9.14 3.57 -16.64
CA PHE A 242 9.56 3.05 -17.94
C PHE A 242 9.13 3.90 -19.14
N ARG A 243 8.39 5.00 -18.95
CA ARG A 243 7.92 5.85 -20.04
C ARG A 243 9.05 6.32 -20.97
N GLY A 244 10.19 6.73 -20.35
CA GLY A 244 11.37 7.16 -21.08
C GLY A 244 11.99 6.05 -21.96
N ILE A 245 11.86 4.79 -21.54
CA ILE A 245 12.30 3.61 -22.30
C ILE A 245 11.30 3.30 -23.42
N CYS A 246 10.01 3.25 -23.11
CA CYS A 246 8.96 2.94 -24.09
C CYS A 246 8.93 3.92 -25.26
N SER A 247 9.31 5.19 -25.04
CA SER A 247 9.39 6.21 -26.09
C SER A 247 10.63 6.09 -27.01
N LYS A 248 11.58 5.20 -26.71
CA LYS A 248 12.75 4.95 -27.55
C LYS A 248 12.45 3.87 -28.60
N SER A 249 13.26 3.88 -29.68
CA SER A 249 13.25 2.78 -30.66
C SER A 249 13.51 1.44 -29.97
N PRO A 250 12.79 0.37 -30.31
CA PRO A 250 13.00 -0.96 -29.70
C PRO A 250 14.45 -1.42 -29.71
N SER A 251 15.20 -1.13 -30.77
CA SER A 251 16.60 -1.54 -30.95
C SER A 251 17.60 -0.97 -29.95
N VAL A 252 17.20 0.04 -29.18
CA VAL A 252 18.08 0.68 -28.18
C VAL A 252 17.55 0.59 -26.75
N ARG A 253 16.36 0.05 -26.53
CA ARG A 253 15.72 0.00 -25.21
C ARG A 253 16.56 -0.74 -24.17
N ASP A 254 17.17 -1.86 -24.55
CA ASP A 254 17.98 -2.67 -23.63
C ASP A 254 19.16 -1.89 -23.07
N LYS A 255 19.85 -1.08 -23.89
CA LYS A 255 20.95 -0.22 -23.46
C LYS A 255 20.50 0.83 -22.45
N PHE A 256 19.29 1.38 -22.63
CA PHE A 256 18.72 2.34 -21.68
C PHE A 256 18.27 1.67 -20.39
N LEU A 257 17.71 0.44 -20.45
CA LEU A 257 17.39 -0.35 -19.28
C LEU A 257 18.66 -0.61 -18.43
N GLU A 258 19.71 -1.14 -19.05
CA GLU A 258 20.97 -1.45 -18.38
C GLU A 258 21.64 -0.21 -17.75
N SER A 259 21.58 0.96 -18.41
CA SER A 259 22.19 2.18 -17.92
C SER A 259 21.41 2.87 -16.79
N SER A 260 20.08 2.77 -16.80
CA SER A 260 19.19 3.59 -15.94
C SER A 260 18.39 2.81 -14.92
N PHE A 261 18.38 1.48 -15.04
CA PHE A 261 17.64 0.60 -14.16
C PHE A 261 18.56 -0.43 -13.53
N GLU A 262 18.06 -1.15 -12.54
CA GLU A 262 18.71 -2.31 -11.92
C GLU A 262 17.77 -3.50 -11.93
N ARG A 263 18.33 -4.72 -11.87
CA ARG A 263 17.54 -5.94 -11.72
C ARG A 263 17.36 -6.25 -10.23
N ARG A 264 16.11 -6.29 -9.80
CA ARG A 264 15.72 -6.67 -8.44
C ARG A 264 14.56 -7.65 -8.53
N LEU A 265 14.81 -8.91 -8.24
CA LEU A 265 13.76 -9.91 -8.20
C LEU A 265 13.03 -9.81 -6.86
N TRP A 266 11.73 -9.60 -6.93
CA TRP A 266 10.87 -9.69 -5.76
C TRP A 266 10.53 -11.15 -5.48
N ASN A 267 10.74 -11.57 -4.24
CA ASN A 267 10.33 -12.91 -3.79
C ASN A 267 9.15 -12.76 -2.82
N PRO A 268 7.94 -13.15 -3.23
CA PRO A 268 6.74 -13.04 -2.40
C PRO A 268 6.73 -14.02 -1.21
N LEU A 269 7.61 -15.02 -1.21
CA LEU A 269 7.70 -16.01 -0.12
C LEU A 269 8.55 -15.52 1.06
N ILE A 270 9.28 -14.43 0.90
CA ILE A 270 10.02 -13.81 1.99
C ILE A 270 9.04 -12.94 2.78
N ILE A 271 8.66 -13.42 3.96
CA ILE A 271 7.88 -12.66 4.94
C ILE A 271 8.79 -11.57 5.52
N ARG A 272 8.30 -10.33 5.56
CA ARG A 272 9.03 -9.18 6.10
C ARG A 272 9.06 -9.19 7.61
#